data_3d874db5c022f8857e5286c00011f131
#
_entry.id   3d874db5c022f8857e5286c00011f131
#
_cell.length_a   1.000
_cell.length_b   1.000
_cell.length_c   1.000
_cell.angle_alpha   90.00
_cell.angle_beta   90.00
_cell.angle_gamma   90.00
#
_symmetry.space_group_name_H-M   'P 1'
#
loop_
_entity.id
_entity.type
_entity.pdbx_description
1 polymer ?
#
loop_
_entity_poly.entity_id
_entity_poly.type
_entity_poly.pdbx_seq_one_letter_code
_entity_poly.pdbx_strand_id
1 'polypeptide(L)'
;MSPQPFWQIYQEHNESLKQPLVWHTGVDAGFFAEYSAMLNAMLYCIDRGYQFRLYSADANYGYADGWTDYFKPFCPEETAAWHHRYNIYGVASWRELHRRGTLRTMALWKSKLALRHIVGHARAWMQYGRHVRLSDSVKWMADGAFSLPGLSDQVTVNEAFVALDSVAWRFNA
;
A
#
# COMPACT_ATOMS: atom_id res chain seq x y z
N MET A 1 31.95 3.97 -13.97
CA MET A 1 30.48 3.75 -14.02
C MET A 1 29.88 4.49 -12.83
N SER A 2 28.92 5.36 -13.05
CA SER A 2 28.20 5.98 -11.92
C SER A 2 27.43 4.92 -11.14
N PRO A 3 27.39 4.99 -9.80
CA PRO A 3 26.63 4.05 -9.01
C PRO A 3 25.14 4.12 -9.40
N GLN A 4 24.49 2.94 -9.48
CA GLN A 4 23.07 2.85 -9.80
C GLN A 4 22.26 3.55 -8.68
N PRO A 5 21.30 4.44 -9.02
CA PRO A 5 20.53 5.12 -8.00
C PRO A 5 19.60 4.14 -7.25
N PHE A 6 19.38 4.39 -5.96
CA PHE A 6 18.63 3.48 -5.07
C PHE A 6 17.22 3.14 -5.60
N TRP A 7 16.53 4.07 -6.24
CA TRP A 7 15.19 3.81 -6.79
C TRP A 7 15.19 2.71 -7.88
N GLN A 8 16.26 2.59 -8.69
CA GLN A 8 16.38 1.52 -9.68
C GLN A 8 16.62 0.17 -8.98
N ILE A 9 17.53 0.15 -8.00
CA ILE A 9 17.81 -1.04 -7.19
C ILE A 9 16.54 -1.53 -6.51
N TYR A 10 15.76 -0.61 -5.93
CA TYR A 10 14.47 -0.94 -5.31
C TYR A 10 13.49 -1.54 -6.32
N GLN A 11 13.32 -0.93 -7.50
CA GLN A 11 12.40 -1.45 -8.52
C GLN A 11 12.78 -2.85 -8.97
N GLU A 12 14.05 -3.09 -9.31
CA GLU A 12 14.56 -4.40 -9.70
C GLU A 12 14.34 -5.44 -8.60
N HIS A 13 14.63 -5.07 -7.35
CA HIS A 13 14.37 -5.94 -6.20
C HIS A 13 12.87 -6.25 -6.06
N ASN A 14 12.02 -5.23 -6.07
CA ASN A 14 10.59 -5.39 -5.93
C ASN A 14 9.99 -6.27 -7.05
N GLU A 15 10.43 -6.11 -8.29
CA GLU A 15 10.00 -6.92 -9.43
C GLU A 15 10.46 -8.38 -9.35
N SER A 16 11.57 -8.65 -8.67
CA SER A 16 12.07 -10.01 -8.45
C SER A 16 11.21 -10.84 -7.49
N LEU A 17 10.42 -10.18 -6.65
CA LEU A 17 9.59 -10.81 -5.63
C LEU A 17 8.27 -11.33 -6.23
N LYS A 18 7.83 -12.50 -5.76
CA LYS A 18 6.68 -13.22 -6.37
C LYS A 18 5.38 -13.11 -5.59
N GLN A 19 5.46 -12.82 -4.30
CA GLN A 19 4.28 -12.78 -3.43
C GLN A 19 3.80 -11.34 -3.28
N PRO A 20 2.68 -10.94 -3.91
CA PRO A 20 2.25 -9.56 -3.88
C PRO A 20 1.61 -9.16 -2.54
N LEU A 21 1.91 -7.93 -2.13
CA LEU A 21 1.11 -7.15 -1.19
C LEU A 21 0.55 -5.95 -1.94
N VAL A 22 -0.77 -5.85 -2.04
CA VAL A 22 -1.44 -4.73 -2.69
C VAL A 22 -1.81 -3.68 -1.65
N TRP A 23 -1.15 -2.53 -1.72
CA TRP A 23 -1.46 -1.37 -0.91
C TRP A 23 -2.55 -0.53 -1.58
N HIS A 24 -3.59 -0.17 -0.81
CA HIS A 24 -4.68 0.68 -1.30
C HIS A 24 -4.58 2.05 -0.64
N THR A 25 -4.59 3.10 -1.46
CA THR A 25 -4.83 4.48 -1.03
C THR A 25 -6.29 4.84 -1.18
N GLY A 26 -6.73 5.97 -0.61
CA GLY A 26 -8.12 6.40 -0.68
C GLY A 26 -8.98 5.97 0.51
N VAL A 27 -8.37 5.85 1.69
CA VAL A 27 -9.07 5.52 2.95
C VAL A 27 -9.63 6.73 3.69
N ASP A 28 -9.73 7.88 3.04
CA ASP A 28 -10.27 9.14 3.59
C ASP A 28 -9.37 9.75 4.70
N ALA A 29 -8.08 9.43 4.67
CA ALA A 29 -7.05 10.08 5.47
C ALA A 29 -6.36 11.20 4.64
N GLY A 30 -5.67 12.10 5.32
CA GLY A 30 -4.87 13.11 4.62
C GLY A 30 -3.67 12.48 3.89
N PHE A 31 -3.22 13.13 2.80
CA PHE A 31 -2.12 12.66 1.95
C PHE A 31 -0.91 12.14 2.76
N PHE A 32 -0.39 12.93 3.69
CA PHE A 32 0.81 12.52 4.44
C PHE A 32 0.58 11.32 5.38
N ALA A 33 -0.65 11.13 5.87
CA ALA A 33 -0.98 9.97 6.68
C ALA A 33 -0.99 8.69 5.82
N GLU A 34 -1.60 8.74 4.63
CA GLU A 34 -1.58 7.64 3.68
C GLU A 34 -0.17 7.38 3.14
N TYR A 35 0.58 8.43 2.84
CA TYR A 35 1.96 8.36 2.36
C TYR A 35 2.90 7.70 3.38
N SER A 36 2.88 8.14 4.63
CA SER A 36 3.71 7.53 5.68
C SER A 36 3.35 6.06 5.91
N ALA A 37 2.06 5.73 5.87
CA ALA A 37 1.62 4.34 5.99
C ALA A 37 2.04 3.50 4.75
N MET A 38 2.09 4.09 3.57
CA MET A 38 2.61 3.47 2.35
C MET A 38 4.11 3.16 2.47
N LEU A 39 4.94 4.11 2.93
CA LEU A 39 6.37 3.87 3.17
C LEU A 39 6.59 2.74 4.18
N ASN A 40 5.79 2.70 5.25
CA ASN A 40 5.84 1.60 6.21
C ASN A 40 5.48 0.25 5.57
N ALA A 41 4.50 0.21 4.67
CA ALA A 41 4.15 -0.99 3.93
C ALA A 41 5.23 -1.40 2.93
N MET A 42 5.90 -0.45 2.28
CA MET A 42 7.06 -0.72 1.42
C MET A 42 8.20 -1.37 2.23
N LEU A 43 8.52 -0.82 3.40
CA LEU A 43 9.54 -1.37 4.29
C LEU A 43 9.16 -2.77 4.78
N TYR A 44 7.90 -2.98 5.15
CA TYR A 44 7.37 -4.30 5.48
C TYR A 44 7.53 -5.31 4.33
N CYS A 45 7.29 -4.87 3.09
CA CYS A 45 7.46 -5.73 1.92
C CYS A 45 8.92 -6.15 1.74
N ILE A 46 9.88 -5.25 1.92
CA ILE A 46 11.30 -5.57 1.87
C ILE A 46 11.65 -6.58 2.97
N ASP A 47 11.27 -6.31 4.23
CA ASP A 47 11.57 -7.16 5.39
C ASP A 47 11.01 -8.58 5.24
N ARG A 48 9.84 -8.72 4.61
CA ARG A 48 9.13 -9.99 4.50
C ARG A 48 9.22 -10.67 3.13
N GLY A 49 9.91 -10.08 2.18
CA GLY A 49 10.05 -10.60 0.83
C GLY A 49 8.73 -10.57 0.03
N TYR A 50 7.88 -9.57 0.24
CA TYR A 50 6.68 -9.34 -0.56
C TYR A 50 6.93 -8.33 -1.68
N GLN A 51 6.34 -8.58 -2.86
CA GLN A 51 6.27 -7.59 -3.92
C GLN A 51 5.26 -6.50 -3.55
N PHE A 52 5.74 -5.28 -3.38
CA PHE A 52 4.85 -4.13 -3.16
C PHE A 52 4.14 -3.75 -4.47
N ARG A 53 2.81 -3.63 -4.42
CA ARG A 53 1.96 -3.15 -5.51
C ARG A 53 1.03 -2.07 -4.99
N LEU A 54 0.74 -1.07 -5.81
CA LEU A 54 -0.08 0.08 -5.44
C LEU A 54 -1.41 0.08 -6.19
N TYR A 55 -2.50 0.31 -5.46
CA TYR A 55 -3.77 0.75 -6.03
C TYR A 55 -4.04 2.18 -5.55
N SER A 56 -4.01 3.13 -6.46
CA SER A 56 -4.07 4.56 -6.15
C SER A 56 -5.21 5.32 -6.84
N ALA A 57 -5.99 4.67 -7.70
CA ALA A 57 -7.08 5.33 -8.44
C ALA A 57 -8.16 6.00 -7.55
N ASP A 58 -8.29 5.57 -6.28
CA ASP A 58 -9.21 6.19 -5.31
C ASP A 58 -8.55 7.23 -4.41
N ALA A 59 -7.28 7.56 -4.65
CA ALA A 59 -6.57 8.53 -3.84
C ALA A 59 -7.27 9.89 -3.88
N ASN A 60 -7.54 10.47 -2.72
CA ASN A 60 -8.25 11.74 -2.59
C ASN A 60 -7.46 12.96 -3.08
N TYR A 61 -6.18 12.76 -3.39
CA TYR A 61 -5.29 13.76 -4.00
C TYR A 61 -5.14 13.59 -5.51
N GLY A 62 -5.53 12.44 -6.07
CA GLY A 62 -5.52 12.18 -7.50
C GLY A 62 -6.71 12.78 -8.24
N TYR A 63 -6.60 12.97 -9.53
CA TYR A 63 -7.69 13.47 -10.37
C TYR A 63 -8.06 12.55 -11.55
N ALA A 64 -7.18 11.66 -11.97
CA ALA A 64 -7.44 10.67 -13.03
C ALA A 64 -6.84 9.29 -12.71
N ASP A 65 -5.52 9.22 -12.53
CA ASP A 65 -4.76 7.99 -12.39
C ASP A 65 -4.15 7.78 -10.98
N GLY A 66 -4.56 8.62 -10.01
CA GLY A 66 -4.12 8.54 -8.63
C GLY A 66 -2.67 8.96 -8.45
N TRP A 67 -1.77 8.02 -8.10
CA TRP A 67 -0.36 8.31 -7.85
C TRP A 67 0.33 8.93 -9.06
N THR A 68 0.10 8.37 -10.24
CA THR A 68 0.76 8.79 -11.47
C THR A 68 0.27 10.13 -12.03
N ASP A 69 -0.74 10.74 -11.43
CA ASP A 69 -1.11 12.13 -11.73
C ASP A 69 0.01 13.13 -11.41
N TYR A 70 0.83 12.83 -10.40
CA TYR A 70 1.89 13.73 -9.91
C TYR A 70 3.27 13.11 -9.87
N PHE A 71 3.35 11.80 -9.64
CA PHE A 71 4.60 11.11 -9.35
C PHE A 71 4.91 10.06 -10.40
N LYS A 72 6.20 9.79 -10.59
CA LYS A 72 6.65 8.68 -11.44
C LYS A 72 6.27 7.34 -10.81
N PRO A 73 5.88 6.34 -11.62
CA PRO A 73 5.65 5.00 -11.11
C PRO A 73 6.94 4.45 -10.49
N PHE A 74 6.82 3.78 -9.34
CA PHE A 74 7.92 3.17 -8.62
C PHE A 74 7.69 1.68 -8.30
N CYS A 75 6.49 1.19 -8.55
CA CYS A 75 6.08 -0.20 -8.38
C CYS A 75 4.98 -0.53 -9.40
N PRO A 76 4.59 -1.80 -9.57
CA PRO A 76 3.43 -2.16 -10.36
C PRO A 76 2.16 -1.54 -9.78
N GLU A 77 1.37 -0.86 -10.63
CA GLU A 77 0.07 -0.31 -10.26
C GLU A 77 -1.06 -1.26 -10.63
N GLU A 78 -2.06 -1.30 -9.76
CA GLU A 78 -3.26 -2.12 -9.92
C GLU A 78 -4.41 -1.27 -10.45
N THR A 79 -5.06 -1.75 -11.51
CA THR A 79 -6.14 -1.00 -12.18
C THR A 79 -7.48 -1.74 -12.22
N ALA A 80 -7.54 -2.96 -11.68
CA ALA A 80 -8.76 -3.75 -11.75
C ALA A 80 -9.90 -3.12 -10.92
N ALA A 81 -11.06 -2.95 -11.53
CA ALA A 81 -12.22 -2.25 -10.96
C ALA A 81 -12.73 -2.80 -9.61
N TRP A 82 -12.38 -4.02 -9.23
CA TRP A 82 -12.79 -4.57 -7.95
C TRP A 82 -12.04 -3.93 -6.76
N HIS A 83 -10.85 -3.35 -6.95
CA HIS A 83 -10.11 -2.63 -5.92
C HIS A 83 -10.89 -1.40 -5.45
N HIS A 84 -11.53 -0.69 -6.37
CA HIS A 84 -12.44 0.41 -6.05
C HIS A 84 -13.57 -0.03 -5.10
N ARG A 85 -14.22 -1.16 -5.40
CA ARG A 85 -15.27 -1.70 -4.50
C ARG A 85 -14.72 -2.08 -3.14
N TYR A 86 -13.51 -2.62 -3.09
CA TYR A 86 -12.83 -2.94 -1.84
C TYR A 86 -12.65 -1.69 -0.96
N ASN A 87 -12.20 -0.58 -1.53
CA ASN A 87 -12.03 0.69 -0.83
C ASN A 87 -13.38 1.30 -0.39
N ILE A 88 -14.34 1.43 -1.27
CA ILE A 88 -15.65 2.04 -0.98
C ILE A 88 -16.34 1.36 0.20
N TYR A 89 -16.34 0.04 0.29
CA TYR A 89 -16.95 -0.66 1.41
C TYR A 89 -16.30 -0.31 2.76
N GLY A 90 -15.00 -0.10 2.78
CA GLY A 90 -14.28 0.33 3.99
C GLY A 90 -14.65 1.73 4.41
N VAL A 91 -14.58 2.70 3.49
CA VAL A 91 -14.87 4.13 3.74
C VAL A 91 -16.34 4.36 4.08
N ALA A 92 -17.26 3.78 3.32
CA ALA A 92 -18.70 3.91 3.58
C ALA A 92 -19.09 3.36 4.95
N SER A 93 -18.49 2.23 5.36
CA SER A 93 -18.75 1.63 6.68
C SER A 93 -18.21 2.49 7.81
N TRP A 94 -17.06 3.12 7.65
CA TRP A 94 -16.46 4.04 8.61
C TRP A 94 -17.29 5.31 8.79
N ARG A 95 -17.74 5.94 7.69
CA ARG A 95 -18.61 7.11 7.71
C ARG A 95 -19.94 6.83 8.40
N GLU A 96 -20.53 5.67 8.14
CA GLU A 96 -21.78 5.27 8.79
C GLU A 96 -21.62 5.06 10.30
N LEU A 97 -20.51 4.47 10.74
CA LEU A 97 -20.18 4.33 12.15
C LEU A 97 -20.05 5.68 12.84
N HIS A 98 -19.35 6.63 12.24
CA HIS A 98 -19.18 8.00 12.77
C HIS A 98 -20.50 8.77 12.85
N ARG A 99 -21.37 8.57 11.88
CA ARG A 99 -22.65 9.29 11.80
C ARG A 99 -23.69 8.81 12.81
N ARG A 100 -23.71 7.52 13.14
CA ARG A 100 -24.82 6.92 13.92
C ARG A 100 -24.43 6.31 15.26
N GLY A 101 -23.21 5.82 15.44
CA GLY A 101 -22.61 5.37 16.70
C GLY A 101 -23.41 4.38 17.57
N THR A 102 -24.40 3.66 17.04
CA THR A 102 -25.23 2.72 17.80
C THR A 102 -24.66 1.29 17.73
N LEU A 103 -25.06 0.41 18.69
CA LEU A 103 -24.67 -1.01 18.65
C LEU A 103 -25.07 -1.69 17.32
N ARG A 104 -26.23 -1.32 16.77
CA ARG A 104 -26.70 -1.82 15.46
C ARG A 104 -25.77 -1.38 14.32
N THR A 105 -25.37 -0.11 14.29
CA THR A 105 -24.43 0.38 13.27
C THR A 105 -23.05 -0.25 13.40
N MET A 106 -22.58 -0.52 14.63
CA MET A 106 -21.33 -1.24 14.85
C MET A 106 -21.40 -2.68 14.33
N ALA A 107 -22.51 -3.40 14.58
CA ALA A 107 -22.70 -4.76 14.08
C ALA A 107 -22.75 -4.79 12.55
N LEU A 108 -23.49 -3.87 11.93
CA LEU A 108 -23.56 -3.72 10.46
C LEU A 108 -22.20 -3.35 9.86
N TRP A 109 -21.44 -2.47 10.51
CA TRP A 109 -20.11 -2.12 10.08
C TRP A 109 -19.15 -3.32 10.10
N LYS A 110 -19.14 -4.09 11.20
CA LYS A 110 -18.34 -5.31 11.30
C LYS A 110 -18.70 -6.33 10.22
N SER A 111 -20.01 -6.51 9.95
CA SER A 111 -20.47 -7.42 8.90
C SER A 111 -20.05 -6.98 7.51
N LYS A 112 -20.15 -5.68 7.20
CA LYS A 112 -19.67 -5.12 5.91
C LYS A 112 -18.16 -5.27 5.79
N LEU A 113 -17.40 -5.01 6.86
CA LEU A 113 -15.96 -5.16 6.88
C LEU A 113 -15.55 -6.63 6.66
N ALA A 114 -16.21 -7.57 7.34
CA ALA A 114 -15.97 -9.01 7.13
C ALA A 114 -16.28 -9.43 5.69
N LEU A 115 -17.38 -8.96 5.10
CA LEU A 115 -17.72 -9.24 3.71
C LEU A 115 -16.68 -8.64 2.75
N ARG A 116 -16.23 -7.40 3.00
CA ARG A 116 -15.15 -6.76 2.25
C ARG A 116 -13.90 -7.64 2.25
N HIS A 117 -13.47 -8.12 3.42
CA HIS A 117 -12.31 -9.00 3.54
C HIS A 117 -12.50 -10.29 2.74
N ILE A 118 -13.62 -11.00 2.94
CA ILE A 118 -13.88 -12.26 2.26
C ILE A 118 -13.88 -12.09 0.74
N VAL A 119 -14.63 -11.13 0.24
CA VAL A 119 -14.76 -10.91 -1.22
C VAL A 119 -13.46 -10.34 -1.79
N GLY A 120 -12.81 -9.41 -1.10
CA GLY A 120 -11.54 -8.83 -1.54
C GLY A 120 -10.43 -9.88 -1.61
N HIS A 121 -10.27 -10.68 -0.56
CA HIS A 121 -9.27 -11.75 -0.56
C HIS A 121 -9.56 -12.86 -1.58
N ALA A 122 -10.84 -13.23 -1.80
CA ALA A 122 -11.20 -14.18 -2.84
C ALA A 122 -10.83 -13.67 -4.24
N ARG A 123 -11.07 -12.40 -4.52
CA ARG A 123 -10.69 -11.77 -5.80
C ARG A 123 -9.18 -11.62 -5.94
N ALA A 124 -8.51 -11.18 -4.89
CA ALA A 124 -7.06 -11.10 -4.87
C ALA A 124 -6.41 -12.48 -5.10
N TRP A 125 -6.96 -13.51 -4.47
CA TRP A 125 -6.51 -14.87 -4.71
C TRP A 125 -6.71 -15.34 -6.16
N MET A 126 -7.86 -15.04 -6.77
CA MET A 126 -8.10 -15.38 -8.19
C MET A 126 -7.15 -14.64 -9.13
N GLN A 127 -6.80 -13.40 -8.82
CA GLN A 127 -5.95 -12.57 -9.68
C GLN A 127 -4.45 -12.81 -9.47
N TYR A 128 -4.00 -12.99 -8.23
CA TYR A 128 -2.57 -13.03 -7.86
C TYR A 128 -2.11 -14.35 -7.24
N GLY A 129 -3.04 -15.28 -6.99
CA GLY A 129 -2.73 -16.56 -6.34
C GLY A 129 -2.85 -16.55 -4.82
N ARG A 130 -2.47 -17.69 -4.19
CA ARG A 130 -2.78 -17.97 -2.77
C ARG A 130 -2.02 -17.11 -1.74
N HIS A 131 -0.93 -16.48 -2.12
CA HIS A 131 -0.04 -15.79 -1.18
C HIS A 131 -0.15 -14.27 -1.27
N VAL A 132 -1.25 -13.75 -1.79
CA VAL A 132 -1.49 -12.31 -1.85
C VAL A 132 -1.90 -11.75 -0.49
N ARG A 133 -1.43 -10.52 -0.20
CA ARG A 133 -1.90 -9.71 0.93
C ARG A 133 -2.55 -8.43 0.42
N LEU A 134 -3.54 -7.94 1.17
CA LEU A 134 -4.13 -6.62 0.96
C LEU A 134 -3.70 -5.68 2.10
N SER A 135 -3.75 -4.38 1.84
CA SER A 135 -3.19 -3.34 2.71
C SER A 135 -3.64 -3.38 4.17
N ASP A 136 -4.89 -3.77 4.44
CA ASP A 136 -5.43 -3.88 5.80
C ASP A 136 -4.88 -5.07 6.60
N SER A 137 -4.12 -5.94 5.97
CA SER A 137 -3.36 -7.02 6.63
C SER A 137 -2.03 -6.52 7.21
N VAL A 138 -1.60 -5.30 6.86
CA VAL A 138 -0.34 -4.71 7.34
C VAL A 138 -0.59 -3.98 8.65
N LYS A 139 -0.51 -4.69 9.76
CA LYS A 139 -0.56 -4.14 11.14
C LYS A 139 0.81 -4.13 11.79
N TRP A 140 1.82 -3.97 11.01
CA TRP A 140 3.19 -3.97 11.45
C TRP A 140 3.66 -2.53 11.65
N MET A 141 4.38 -2.28 12.72
CA MET A 141 5.11 -1.04 12.93
C MET A 141 6.59 -1.35 12.80
N ALA A 142 7.26 -0.53 12.01
CA ALA A 142 8.69 -0.68 11.80
C ALA A 142 9.44 -0.44 13.13
N ASP A 143 10.26 -1.40 13.53
CA ASP A 143 11.11 -1.32 14.71
C ASP A 143 12.42 -2.06 14.44
N GLY A 144 13.54 -1.52 14.94
CA GLY A 144 14.85 -2.12 14.78
C GLY A 144 15.64 -1.64 13.58
N ALA A 145 16.50 -2.54 13.06
CA ALA A 145 17.39 -2.29 11.94
C ALA A 145 16.98 -3.15 10.72
N PHE A 146 17.13 -2.58 9.52
CA PHE A 146 16.68 -3.17 8.26
C PHE A 146 17.80 -3.31 7.27
N SER A 147 17.76 -4.40 6.51
CA SER A 147 18.61 -4.57 5.33
C SER A 147 17.84 -4.09 4.10
N LEU A 148 18.30 -3.02 3.48
CA LEU A 148 17.74 -2.52 2.23
C LEU A 148 18.51 -3.08 1.02
N PRO A 149 17.84 -3.33 -0.12
CA PRO A 149 18.50 -3.83 -1.32
C PRO A 149 19.59 -2.85 -1.79
N GLY A 150 20.78 -3.38 -2.08
CA GLY A 150 21.92 -2.59 -2.56
C GLY A 150 22.67 -1.78 -1.49
N LEU A 151 22.29 -1.86 -0.22
CA LEU A 151 23.05 -1.32 0.90
C LEU A 151 23.78 -2.46 1.64
N SER A 152 25.05 -2.22 1.98
CA SER A 152 25.89 -3.23 2.68
C SER A 152 25.54 -3.32 4.17
N ASP A 153 25.16 -2.20 4.76
CA ASP A 153 24.93 -2.08 6.19
C ASP A 153 23.43 -2.07 6.52
N GLN A 154 23.11 -2.52 7.73
CA GLN A 154 21.75 -2.34 8.24
C GLN A 154 21.51 -0.86 8.55
N VAL A 155 20.30 -0.39 8.27
CA VAL A 155 19.85 0.98 8.47
C VAL A 155 18.75 1.04 9.52
N THR A 156 18.65 2.16 10.21
CA THR A 156 17.53 2.45 11.11
C THR A 156 16.22 2.66 10.33
N VAL A 157 15.08 2.64 11.03
CA VAL A 157 13.76 2.96 10.45
C VAL A 157 13.76 4.31 9.73
N ASN A 158 14.37 5.34 10.34
CA ASN A 158 14.39 6.68 9.77
C ASN A 158 15.22 6.73 8.48
N GLU A 159 16.39 6.10 8.47
CA GLU A 159 17.23 6.00 7.26
C GLU A 159 16.53 5.21 6.17
N ALA A 160 15.84 4.12 6.53
CA ALA A 160 15.04 3.34 5.60
C ALA A 160 13.91 4.18 4.98
N PHE A 161 13.22 4.99 5.78
CA PHE A 161 12.18 5.88 5.27
C PHE A 161 12.73 6.96 4.35
N VAL A 162 13.87 7.56 4.67
CA VAL A 162 14.55 8.51 3.77
C VAL A 162 14.93 7.86 2.44
N ALA A 163 15.45 6.63 2.47
CA ALA A 163 15.77 5.89 1.26
C ALA A 163 14.51 5.60 0.42
N LEU A 164 13.43 5.12 1.04
CA LEU A 164 12.15 4.83 0.37
C LEU A 164 11.44 6.09 -0.13
N ASP A 165 11.58 7.22 0.59
CA ASP A 165 11.12 8.52 0.12
C ASP A 165 11.77 8.90 -1.22
N SER A 166 13.08 8.67 -1.37
CA SER A 166 13.79 8.90 -2.64
C SER A 166 13.28 8.03 -3.80
N VAL A 167 12.63 6.91 -3.51
CA VAL A 167 12.00 6.03 -4.50
C VAL A 167 10.62 6.56 -4.91
N ALA A 168 9.78 6.87 -3.94
CA ALA A 168 8.39 7.23 -4.16
C ALA A 168 8.20 8.72 -4.53
N TRP A 169 8.97 9.63 -3.93
CA TRP A 169 8.82 11.09 -4.09
C TRP A 169 9.53 11.62 -5.33
N ARG A 170 9.16 11.10 -6.50
CA ARG A 170 9.73 11.51 -7.79
C ARG A 170 8.63 12.09 -8.68
N PHE A 171 8.65 13.40 -8.89
CA PHE A 171 7.65 14.09 -9.71
C PHE A 171 7.74 13.74 -11.20
N ASN A 172 6.60 13.79 -11.87
CA ASN A 172 6.54 13.82 -13.32
C ASN A 172 7.18 15.13 -13.83
N ALA A 173 7.80 15.05 -15.01
CA ALA A 173 8.42 16.20 -15.66
C ALA A 173 7.36 17.06 -16.36
#